data_a46478cea91342795d854720d2e543c0
#
_entry.id   a46478cea91342795d854720d2e543c0
#
_cell.length_a   1.000
_cell.length_b   1.000
_cell.length_c   1.000
_cell.angle_alpha   90.00
_cell.angle_beta   90.00
_cell.angle_gamma   90.00
#
_symmetry.space_group_name_H-M   'P 1'
#
loop_
_entity.id
_entity.type
_entity.pdbx_description
1 polymer ?
#
loop_
_entity_poly.entity_id
_entity_poly.type
_entity_poly.pdbx_seq_one_letter_code
_entity_poly.pdbx_strand_id
1 'polypeptide(L)'
;IARARGKYIAFLDGDDFWEPRMLEEMTASIGQNGGYDIVCCNFKRVCKTYQAIYRESRTEDMEGLEFLEATLRHSIWVTLWGKLYRRELFDNGLNHYPLRLGQDTMINIQIACRLPRVHFIDYVGYDYVQRPSSSNHRNFDFEYCCLFCSIVERELQRHGESLRGHAEFYALLNKVRWYSVYVCKSRSPWVGNQAFVCDLRESAGRFRDELRAYYSRARMLLLELDRYRAMRPVVVMLTTGLRWRTSLRRRLAR
;
A
#
# COMPACT_ATOMS: atom_id res chain seq x y z
N ILE A 1 -14.63 7.17 13.33
CA ILE A 1 -15.57 6.93 12.23
C ILE A 1 -17.01 6.90 12.76
N ALA A 2 -17.36 6.07 13.76
CA ALA A 2 -18.72 5.89 14.26
C ALA A 2 -19.43 7.21 14.71
N ARG A 3 -18.69 8.24 15.07
CA ARG A 3 -19.24 9.57 15.45
C ARG A 3 -19.30 10.56 14.29
N ALA A 4 -18.73 10.24 13.15
CA ALA A 4 -18.73 11.13 11.99
C ALA A 4 -20.14 11.24 11.41
N ARG A 5 -20.64 12.46 11.22
CA ARG A 5 -21.99 12.78 10.68
C ARG A 5 -21.93 13.42 9.29
N GLY A 6 -20.75 13.83 8.84
CA GLY A 6 -20.55 14.46 7.54
C GLY A 6 -20.80 13.50 6.39
N LYS A 7 -21.07 14.03 5.21
CA LYS A 7 -21.17 13.28 3.95
C LYS A 7 -19.83 12.65 3.56
N TYR A 8 -18.76 13.27 3.99
CA TYR A 8 -17.39 12.84 3.70
C TYR A 8 -16.60 12.67 4.99
N ILE A 9 -15.55 11.84 4.94
CA ILE A 9 -14.59 11.59 6.02
C ILE A 9 -13.20 11.93 5.51
N ALA A 10 -12.43 12.69 6.27
CA ALA A 10 -11.00 12.92 6.06
C ALA A 10 -10.25 12.63 7.37
N PHE A 11 -9.00 12.19 7.24
CA PHE A 11 -8.15 11.85 8.38
C PHE A 11 -7.00 12.85 8.51
N LEU A 12 -6.73 13.24 9.74
CA LEU A 12 -5.60 14.09 10.11
C LEU A 12 -4.86 13.43 11.28
N ASP A 13 -3.57 13.14 11.10
CA ASP A 13 -2.72 12.70 12.19
C ASP A 13 -2.44 13.88 13.14
N GLY A 14 -2.33 13.59 14.44
CA GLY A 14 -2.27 14.63 15.47
C GLY A 14 -1.02 15.51 15.45
N ASP A 15 -0.03 15.19 14.64
CA ASP A 15 1.22 15.91 14.47
C ASP A 15 1.43 16.49 13.06
N ASP A 16 0.41 16.38 12.20
CA ASP A 16 0.42 16.86 10.82
C ASP A 16 -0.49 18.09 10.63
N PHE A 17 -0.50 18.65 9.43
CA PHE A 17 -1.30 19.82 9.07
C PHE A 17 -1.96 19.66 7.71
N TRP A 18 -3.10 20.33 7.53
CA TRP A 18 -3.73 20.54 6.23
C TRP A 18 -3.35 21.91 5.67
N GLU A 19 -3.10 21.98 4.40
CA GLU A 19 -3.06 23.25 3.69
C GLU A 19 -4.47 23.89 3.72
N PRO A 20 -4.59 25.23 3.82
CA PRO A 20 -5.87 25.90 4.09
C PRO A 20 -7.00 25.56 3.11
N ARG A 21 -6.65 25.29 1.82
CA ARG A 21 -7.64 24.99 0.77
C ARG A 21 -7.83 23.50 0.49
N MET A 22 -7.23 22.60 1.27
CA MET A 22 -7.27 21.16 0.99
C MET A 22 -8.71 20.64 0.85
N LEU A 23 -9.59 20.95 1.79
CA LEU A 23 -10.97 20.46 1.75
C LEU A 23 -11.78 21.12 0.63
N GLU A 24 -11.54 22.39 0.33
CA GLU A 24 -12.16 23.11 -0.78
C GLU A 24 -11.85 22.43 -2.10
N GLU A 25 -10.56 22.20 -2.42
CA GLU A 25 -10.11 21.57 -3.65
C GLU A 25 -10.64 20.14 -3.80
N MET A 26 -10.62 19.36 -2.70
CA MET A 26 -11.12 17.98 -2.72
C MET A 26 -12.64 17.92 -2.87
N THR A 27 -13.38 18.80 -2.21
CA THR A 27 -14.85 18.83 -2.29
C THR A 27 -15.34 19.35 -3.65
N ALA A 28 -14.63 20.28 -4.28
CA ALA A 28 -14.91 20.73 -5.63
C ALA A 28 -14.75 19.61 -6.66
N SER A 29 -13.83 18.67 -6.42
CA SER A 29 -13.52 17.57 -7.34
C SER A 29 -14.44 16.36 -7.16
N ILE A 30 -14.89 16.06 -5.93
CA ILE A 30 -15.58 14.79 -5.62
C ILE A 30 -16.94 14.63 -6.33
N GLY A 31 -17.55 15.73 -6.77
CA GLY A 31 -18.81 15.74 -7.51
C GLY A 31 -18.66 15.69 -9.03
N GLN A 32 -17.45 15.80 -9.56
CA GLN A 32 -17.19 15.82 -10.99
C GLN A 32 -17.39 14.43 -11.65
N ASN A 33 -17.58 14.40 -12.96
CA ASN A 33 -17.64 13.20 -13.79
C ASN A 33 -18.60 12.09 -13.25
N GLY A 34 -19.76 12.47 -12.72
CA GLY A 34 -20.74 11.54 -12.14
C GLY A 34 -20.44 11.16 -10.68
N GLY A 35 -19.44 11.80 -10.09
CA GLY A 35 -19.04 11.66 -8.67
C GLY A 35 -17.99 10.59 -8.43
N TYR A 36 -17.10 10.91 -7.51
CA TYR A 36 -16.07 10.01 -7.00
C TYR A 36 -16.39 9.59 -5.57
N ASP A 37 -15.90 8.42 -5.17
CA ASP A 37 -16.03 7.92 -3.81
C ASP A 37 -14.85 8.33 -2.95
N ILE A 38 -13.67 8.50 -3.58
CA ILE A 38 -12.43 8.93 -2.95
C ILE A 38 -11.78 9.99 -3.83
N VAL A 39 -11.32 11.08 -3.21
CA VAL A 39 -10.41 12.06 -3.83
C VAL A 39 -9.09 12.04 -3.07
N CYS A 40 -7.97 11.94 -3.78
CA CYS A 40 -6.62 11.92 -3.22
C CYS A 40 -5.88 13.20 -3.61
N CYS A 41 -5.15 13.81 -2.67
CA CYS A 41 -4.24 14.92 -2.95
C CYS A 41 -2.78 14.51 -2.74
N ASN A 42 -1.87 15.33 -3.26
CA ASN A 42 -0.45 15.24 -3.00
C ASN A 42 -0.11 15.75 -1.60
N PHE A 43 1.11 15.47 -1.13
CA PHE A 43 1.55 15.92 0.19
C PHE A 43 2.97 16.48 0.17
N LYS A 44 3.27 17.25 1.19
CA LYS A 44 4.59 17.77 1.48
C LYS A 44 5.14 17.08 2.74
N ARG A 45 6.32 16.53 2.65
CA ARG A 45 7.05 16.05 3.84
C ARG A 45 7.81 17.21 4.47
N VAL A 46 7.53 17.47 5.73
CA VAL A 46 8.15 18.52 6.52
C VAL A 46 9.12 17.89 7.51
N CYS A 47 10.41 18.12 7.35
CA CYS A 47 11.47 17.72 8.27
C CYS A 47 12.10 18.96 8.89
N LYS A 48 12.87 18.81 9.97
CA LYS A 48 13.54 19.93 10.64
C LYS A 48 14.44 20.76 9.71
N THR A 49 15.07 20.13 8.71
CA THR A 49 16.10 20.74 7.86
C THR A 49 15.70 20.92 6.40
N TYR A 50 14.60 20.30 5.96
CA TYR A 50 14.13 20.39 4.59
C TYR A 50 12.63 20.11 4.46
N GLN A 51 12.08 20.54 3.34
CA GLN A 51 10.73 20.17 2.90
C GLN A 51 10.83 19.53 1.51
N ALA A 52 9.99 18.53 1.23
CA ALA A 52 9.94 17.88 -0.06
C ALA A 52 8.50 17.57 -0.45
N ILE A 53 8.12 17.96 -1.67
CA ILE A 53 6.80 17.65 -2.24
C ILE A 53 6.82 16.23 -2.78
N TYR A 54 5.81 15.46 -2.44
CA TYR A 54 5.56 14.12 -2.95
C TYR A 54 4.27 14.14 -3.77
N ARG A 55 4.42 13.88 -5.05
CA ARG A 55 3.29 13.76 -5.96
C ARG A 55 2.99 12.30 -6.23
N GLU A 56 1.70 11.99 -6.33
CA GLU A 56 1.30 10.67 -6.80
C GLU A 56 1.82 10.50 -8.25
N SER A 57 2.37 9.33 -8.53
CA SER A 57 2.89 9.03 -9.86
C SER A 57 1.79 8.77 -10.88
N ARG A 58 0.58 8.46 -10.41
CA ARG A 58 -0.63 8.32 -11.21
C ARG A 58 -1.52 9.52 -11.00
N THR A 59 -1.94 10.10 -12.11
CA THR A 59 -2.88 11.24 -12.17
C THR A 59 -4.21 10.85 -12.81
N GLU A 60 -4.28 9.64 -13.35
CA GLU A 60 -5.48 9.09 -13.98
C GLU A 60 -6.44 8.54 -12.92
N ASP A 61 -7.73 8.69 -13.15
CA ASP A 61 -8.78 8.11 -12.32
C ASP A 61 -8.64 6.59 -12.25
N MET A 62 -9.03 6.02 -11.13
CA MET A 62 -9.08 4.58 -10.94
C MET A 62 -10.49 4.14 -10.58
N GLU A 63 -10.88 2.97 -11.05
CA GLU A 63 -12.16 2.35 -10.72
C GLU A 63 -11.99 0.90 -10.24
N GLY A 64 -12.77 0.56 -9.22
CA GLY A 64 -12.97 -0.82 -8.82
C GLY A 64 -11.68 -1.59 -8.50
N LEU A 65 -11.45 -2.66 -9.24
CA LEU A 65 -10.32 -3.58 -9.02
C LEU A 65 -8.97 -2.92 -9.23
N GLU A 66 -8.87 -1.90 -10.07
CA GLU A 66 -7.61 -1.19 -10.31
C GLU A 66 -7.10 -0.48 -9.04
N PHE A 67 -8.01 0.14 -8.28
CA PHE A 67 -7.64 0.75 -6.99
C PHE A 67 -7.24 -0.29 -5.95
N LEU A 68 -7.89 -1.46 -5.94
CA LEU A 68 -7.50 -2.58 -5.08
C LEU A 68 -6.09 -3.07 -5.41
N GLU A 69 -5.80 -3.32 -6.69
CA GLU A 69 -4.47 -3.75 -7.15
C GLU A 69 -3.39 -2.74 -6.78
N ALA A 70 -3.64 -1.46 -7.03
CA ALA A 70 -2.73 -0.38 -6.69
C ALA A 70 -2.47 -0.30 -5.18
N THR A 71 -3.51 -0.50 -4.36
CA THR A 71 -3.43 -0.55 -2.90
C THR A 71 -2.59 -1.74 -2.42
N LEU A 72 -2.87 -2.95 -2.89
CA LEU A 72 -2.15 -4.18 -2.50
C LEU A 72 -0.67 -4.13 -2.86
N ARG A 73 -0.32 -3.52 -3.98
CA ARG A 73 1.05 -3.36 -4.47
C ARG A 73 1.77 -2.15 -3.87
N HIS A 74 1.07 -1.26 -3.19
CA HIS A 74 1.57 0.06 -2.77
C HIS A 74 2.15 0.83 -3.97
N SER A 75 1.50 0.80 -5.11
CA SER A 75 1.86 1.63 -6.26
C SER A 75 1.28 3.05 -6.15
N ILE A 76 0.36 3.25 -5.22
CA ILE A 76 -0.17 4.53 -4.76
C ILE A 76 0.11 4.70 -3.26
N TRP A 77 -0.12 5.90 -2.72
CA TRP A 77 -0.02 6.15 -1.28
C TRP A 77 -1.20 5.48 -0.54
N VAL A 78 -0.88 4.54 0.34
CA VAL A 78 -1.87 3.76 1.12
C VAL A 78 -2.13 4.36 2.52
N THR A 79 -1.82 5.63 2.70
CA THR A 79 -2.16 6.39 3.92
C THR A 79 -3.66 6.69 3.96
N LEU A 80 -4.23 6.88 5.14
CA LEU A 80 -5.60 7.36 5.29
C LEU A 80 -5.69 8.88 5.11
N TRP A 81 -4.66 9.59 5.55
CA TRP A 81 -4.57 11.02 5.34
C TRP A 81 -4.30 11.40 3.88
N GLY A 82 -4.53 12.66 3.53
CA GLY A 82 -4.43 13.15 2.15
C GLY A 82 -5.54 12.62 1.24
N LYS A 83 -6.62 12.11 1.82
CA LYS A 83 -7.79 11.58 1.10
C LYS A 83 -9.08 12.08 1.71
N LEU A 84 -10.07 12.31 0.85
CA LEU A 84 -11.45 12.58 1.19
C LEU A 84 -12.30 11.40 0.72
N TYR A 85 -12.98 10.74 1.64
CA TYR A 85 -13.77 9.54 1.40
C TYR A 85 -15.25 9.84 1.50
N ARG A 86 -16.10 9.27 0.64
CA ARG A 86 -17.55 9.19 0.91
C ARG A 86 -17.78 8.39 2.18
N ARG A 87 -18.63 8.90 3.07
CA ARG A 87 -18.91 8.23 4.35
C ARG A 87 -19.52 6.85 4.15
N GLU A 88 -20.33 6.65 3.10
CA GLU A 88 -20.93 5.37 2.75
C GLU A 88 -19.91 4.23 2.59
N LEU A 89 -18.66 4.54 2.26
CA LEU A 89 -17.57 3.55 2.23
C LEU A 89 -17.28 2.94 3.62
N PHE A 90 -17.86 3.48 4.68
CA PHE A 90 -17.66 3.00 6.05
C PHE A 90 -18.96 2.44 6.69
N ASP A 91 -20.11 2.54 6.01
CA ASP A 91 -21.44 2.26 6.61
C ASP A 91 -21.63 0.80 7.02
N ASN A 92 -21.09 -0.18 6.28
CA ASN A 92 -21.13 -1.59 6.66
C ASN A 92 -20.08 -2.00 7.70
N GLY A 93 -19.46 -1.00 8.35
CA GLY A 93 -18.35 -1.20 9.26
C GLY A 93 -17.06 -1.63 8.57
N LEU A 94 -15.99 -1.63 9.33
CA LEU A 94 -14.70 -2.18 8.94
C LEU A 94 -14.28 -3.19 10.01
N ASN A 95 -13.67 -4.27 9.58
CA ASN A 95 -13.09 -5.23 10.52
C ASN A 95 -11.89 -4.60 11.23
N HIS A 96 -11.90 -4.69 12.55
CA HIS A 96 -10.79 -4.21 13.36
C HIS A 96 -9.75 -5.32 13.52
N TYR A 97 -8.51 -5.01 13.18
CA TYR A 97 -7.37 -5.89 13.36
C TYR A 97 -6.34 -5.23 14.27
N PRO A 98 -5.85 -5.90 15.31
CA PRO A 98 -4.85 -5.36 16.25
C PRO A 98 -3.46 -5.34 15.61
N LEU A 99 -3.30 -4.57 14.55
CA LEU A 99 -2.04 -4.46 13.80
C LEU A 99 -1.12 -3.44 14.44
N ARG A 100 0.17 -3.76 14.55
CA ARG A 100 1.21 -2.82 14.99
C ARG A 100 1.75 -1.92 13.87
N LEU A 101 1.59 -2.37 12.61
CA LEU A 101 1.98 -1.66 11.38
C LEU A 101 0.97 -1.94 10.28
N GLY A 102 0.80 -1.02 9.33
CA GLY A 102 -0.04 -1.23 8.15
C GLY A 102 -1.55 -1.13 8.43
N GLN A 103 -1.95 -0.47 9.52
CA GLN A 103 -3.36 -0.20 9.82
C GLN A 103 -4.03 0.54 8.66
N ASP A 104 -3.40 1.60 8.17
CA ASP A 104 -3.87 2.38 7.02
C ASP A 104 -4.03 1.51 5.77
N THR A 105 -3.02 0.67 5.51
CA THR A 105 -3.07 -0.29 4.39
C THR A 105 -4.28 -1.21 4.52
N MET A 106 -4.52 -1.77 5.71
CA MET A 106 -5.64 -2.69 5.95
C MET A 106 -6.99 -2.00 5.76
N ILE A 107 -7.15 -0.78 6.26
CA ILE A 107 -8.38 -0.01 6.08
C ILE A 107 -8.58 0.31 4.58
N ASN A 108 -7.55 0.75 3.88
CA ASN A 108 -7.64 1.01 2.44
C ASN A 108 -7.94 -0.26 1.62
N ILE A 109 -7.42 -1.43 2.00
CA ILE A 109 -7.79 -2.71 1.35
C ILE A 109 -9.28 -2.99 1.53
N GLN A 110 -9.82 -2.87 2.74
CA GLN A 110 -11.25 -3.08 3.00
C GLN A 110 -12.13 -2.10 2.21
N ILE A 111 -11.71 -0.84 2.12
CA ILE A 111 -12.40 0.16 1.30
C ILE A 111 -12.28 -0.19 -0.19
N ALA A 112 -11.11 -0.58 -0.66
CA ALA A 112 -10.86 -0.95 -2.05
C ALA A 112 -11.68 -2.17 -2.50
N CYS A 113 -11.97 -3.13 -1.60
CA CYS A 113 -12.87 -4.24 -1.86
C CYS A 113 -14.33 -3.81 -2.13
N ARG A 114 -14.68 -2.56 -1.86
CA ARG A 114 -15.98 -1.95 -2.20
C ARG A 114 -16.01 -1.32 -3.59
N LEU A 115 -14.91 -1.47 -4.33
CA LEU A 115 -14.73 -1.08 -5.73
C LEU A 115 -15.04 0.41 -5.98
N PRO A 116 -14.44 1.33 -5.21
CA PRO A 116 -14.72 2.75 -5.32
C PRO A 116 -14.19 3.37 -6.62
N ARG A 117 -14.76 4.51 -6.99
CA ARG A 117 -14.21 5.42 -8.00
C ARG A 117 -13.29 6.43 -7.31
N VAL A 118 -12.05 6.52 -7.77
CA VAL A 118 -10.98 7.30 -7.12
C VAL A 118 -10.41 8.33 -8.09
N HIS A 119 -10.31 9.58 -7.64
CA HIS A 119 -9.74 10.69 -8.37
C HIS A 119 -8.48 11.23 -7.68
N PHE A 120 -7.49 11.64 -8.47
CA PHE A 120 -6.23 12.21 -7.98
C PHE A 120 -6.12 13.66 -8.45
N ILE A 121 -6.09 14.61 -7.51
CA ILE A 121 -5.92 16.03 -7.82
C ILE A 121 -4.45 16.44 -7.71
N ASP A 122 -4.00 17.30 -8.62
CA ASP A 122 -2.65 17.87 -8.56
C ASP A 122 -2.60 19.07 -7.61
N TYR A 123 -3.02 18.85 -6.35
CA TYR A 123 -2.94 19.81 -5.27
C TYR A 123 -2.15 19.24 -4.10
N VAL A 124 -1.20 20.01 -3.55
CA VAL A 124 -0.44 19.62 -2.35
C VAL A 124 -1.24 20.07 -1.14
N GLY A 125 -2.03 19.17 -0.57
CA GLY A 125 -3.00 19.50 0.47
C GLY A 125 -2.59 19.10 1.89
N TYR A 126 -1.61 18.22 2.04
CA TYR A 126 -1.26 17.63 3.33
C TYR A 126 0.22 17.84 3.67
N ASP A 127 0.49 18.29 4.89
CA ASP A 127 1.83 18.47 5.43
C ASP A 127 2.15 17.34 6.41
N TYR A 128 2.89 16.34 5.92
CA TYR A 128 3.37 15.22 6.72
C TYR A 128 4.63 15.61 7.50
N VAL A 129 4.51 15.76 8.83
CA VAL A 129 5.61 16.15 9.71
C VAL A 129 6.42 14.93 10.16
N GLN A 130 7.63 14.82 9.68
CA GLN A 130 8.50 13.71 10.05
C GLN A 130 9.31 14.02 11.32
N ARG A 131 9.07 13.23 12.37
CA ARG A 131 9.78 13.29 13.66
C ARG A 131 10.75 12.12 13.82
N PRO A 132 11.83 12.25 14.59
CA PRO A 132 12.74 11.13 14.88
C PRO A 132 12.05 9.94 15.57
N SER A 133 10.98 10.20 16.33
CA SER A 133 10.17 9.20 17.05
C SER A 133 9.06 8.55 16.22
N SER A 134 9.00 8.83 14.92
CA SER A 134 7.95 8.28 14.04
C SER A 134 7.92 6.75 14.08
N SER A 135 6.71 6.17 14.11
CA SER A 135 6.44 4.73 14.16
C SER A 135 6.99 3.94 12.95
N ASN A 136 7.40 4.63 11.89
CA ASN A 136 8.02 4.02 10.70
C ASN A 136 9.34 3.27 10.96
N HIS A 137 9.92 3.39 12.17
CA HIS A 137 11.14 2.69 12.60
C HIS A 137 10.87 1.36 13.31
N ARG A 138 9.61 0.94 13.49
CA ARG A 138 9.28 -0.34 14.14
C ARG A 138 9.78 -1.51 13.32
N ASN A 139 10.26 -2.53 14.03
CA ASN A 139 10.76 -3.76 13.41
C ASN A 139 9.63 -4.49 12.67
N PHE A 140 9.89 -4.75 11.40
CA PHE A 140 9.06 -5.58 10.54
C PHE A 140 9.79 -6.92 10.38
N ASP A 141 9.43 -7.89 11.23
CA ASP A 141 9.98 -9.25 11.20
C ASP A 141 9.18 -10.18 10.27
N PHE A 142 9.69 -11.40 10.08
CA PHE A 142 9.07 -12.37 9.18
C PHE A 142 7.72 -12.88 9.71
N GLU A 143 7.60 -13.10 11.00
CA GLU A 143 6.35 -13.55 11.63
C GLU A 143 5.24 -12.53 11.41
N TYR A 144 5.57 -11.26 11.55
CA TYR A 144 4.62 -10.19 11.28
C TYR A 144 4.26 -10.09 9.79
N CYS A 145 5.21 -10.35 8.90
CA CYS A 145 4.93 -10.43 7.46
C CYS A 145 3.89 -11.52 7.18
N CYS A 146 4.09 -12.72 7.73
CA CYS A 146 3.16 -13.85 7.58
C CYS A 146 1.78 -13.53 8.17
N LEU A 147 1.75 -12.99 9.39
CA LEU A 147 0.50 -12.59 10.06
C LEU A 147 -0.28 -11.57 9.22
N PHE A 148 0.37 -10.50 8.79
CA PHE A 148 -0.28 -9.46 7.98
C PHE A 148 -0.85 -10.04 6.69
N CYS A 149 -0.07 -10.84 5.98
CA CYS A 149 -0.52 -11.47 4.73
C CYS A 149 -1.70 -12.42 4.95
N SER A 150 -1.71 -13.20 6.03
CA SER A 150 -2.84 -14.10 6.35
C SER A 150 -4.12 -13.35 6.71
N ILE A 151 -4.00 -12.18 7.35
CA ILE A 151 -5.15 -11.31 7.64
C ILE A 151 -5.72 -10.74 6.34
N VAL A 152 -4.86 -10.22 5.46
CA VAL A 152 -5.27 -9.69 4.15
C VAL A 152 -5.95 -10.77 3.30
N GLU A 153 -5.38 -11.96 3.25
CA GLU A 153 -5.96 -13.08 2.50
C GLU A 153 -7.37 -13.42 2.98
N ARG A 154 -7.58 -13.53 4.30
CA ARG A 154 -8.91 -13.75 4.88
C ARG A 154 -9.89 -12.62 4.58
N GLU A 155 -9.41 -11.38 4.58
CA GLU A 155 -10.25 -10.23 4.24
C GLU A 155 -10.67 -10.27 2.77
N LEU A 156 -9.75 -10.55 1.85
CA LEU A 156 -10.05 -10.69 0.43
C LEU A 156 -11.01 -11.86 0.14
N GLN A 157 -10.87 -12.98 0.85
CA GLN A 157 -11.78 -14.12 0.72
C GLN A 157 -13.22 -13.78 1.11
N ARG A 158 -13.44 -12.91 2.11
CA ARG A 158 -14.78 -12.43 2.49
C ARG A 158 -15.47 -11.63 1.37
N HIS A 159 -14.68 -11.04 0.49
CA HIS A 159 -15.15 -10.26 -0.66
C HIS A 159 -15.05 -11.03 -1.99
N GLY A 160 -14.91 -12.35 -1.95
CA GLY A 160 -14.65 -13.20 -3.12
C GLY A 160 -15.59 -12.98 -4.29
N GLU A 161 -16.89 -12.78 -4.02
CA GLU A 161 -17.90 -12.48 -5.05
C GLU A 161 -17.60 -11.14 -5.75
N SER A 162 -17.41 -10.06 -4.98
CA SER A 162 -17.05 -8.72 -5.51
C SER A 162 -15.74 -8.75 -6.30
N LEU A 163 -14.80 -9.62 -5.89
CA LEU A 163 -13.51 -9.79 -6.55
C LEU A 163 -13.57 -10.77 -7.73
N ARG A 164 -14.77 -11.18 -8.18
CA ARG A 164 -14.97 -12.06 -9.35
C ARG A 164 -14.16 -13.36 -9.30
N GLY A 165 -13.98 -13.94 -8.11
CA GLY A 165 -13.19 -15.17 -7.91
C GLY A 165 -11.67 -14.99 -7.92
N HIS A 166 -11.14 -13.78 -8.06
CA HIS A 166 -9.69 -13.51 -8.12
C HIS A 166 -9.05 -13.23 -6.75
N ALA A 167 -9.72 -13.53 -5.64
CA ALA A 167 -9.20 -13.26 -4.29
C ALA A 167 -7.81 -13.86 -4.03
N GLU A 168 -7.53 -15.05 -4.56
CA GLU A 168 -6.21 -15.71 -4.44
C GLU A 168 -5.11 -14.90 -5.14
N PHE A 169 -5.38 -14.42 -6.35
CA PHE A 169 -4.42 -13.58 -7.08
C PHE A 169 -4.14 -12.26 -6.36
N TYR A 170 -5.17 -11.61 -5.83
CA TYR A 170 -5.01 -10.38 -5.04
C TYR A 170 -4.26 -10.62 -3.73
N ALA A 171 -4.50 -11.73 -3.05
CA ALA A 171 -3.71 -12.14 -1.89
C ALA A 171 -2.23 -12.34 -2.25
N LEU A 172 -1.96 -12.94 -3.41
CA LEU A 172 -0.61 -13.13 -3.92
C LEU A 172 0.10 -11.79 -4.21
N LEU A 173 -0.58 -10.81 -4.82
CA LEU A 173 0.00 -9.46 -5.02
C LEU A 173 0.47 -8.85 -3.69
N ASN A 174 -0.35 -8.97 -2.65
CA ASN A 174 0.00 -8.52 -1.31
C ASN A 174 1.17 -9.31 -0.71
N LYS A 175 1.16 -10.66 -0.80
CA LYS A 175 2.26 -11.53 -0.32
C LYS A 175 3.58 -11.15 -0.97
N VAL A 176 3.62 -11.00 -2.30
CA VAL A 176 4.83 -10.58 -3.04
C VAL A 176 5.32 -9.21 -2.59
N ARG A 177 4.41 -8.26 -2.38
CA ARG A 177 4.75 -6.92 -1.91
C ARG A 177 5.40 -6.95 -0.52
N TRP A 178 4.74 -7.57 0.46
CA TRP A 178 5.20 -7.56 1.84
C TRP A 178 6.44 -8.43 2.05
N TYR A 179 6.54 -9.57 1.38
CA TYR A 179 7.74 -10.38 1.36
C TYR A 179 8.94 -9.60 0.79
N SER A 180 8.75 -8.87 -0.32
CA SER A 180 9.79 -8.00 -0.87
C SER A 180 10.23 -6.91 0.12
N VAL A 181 9.29 -6.33 0.90
CA VAL A 181 9.62 -5.36 1.97
C VAL A 181 10.44 -6.02 3.07
N TYR A 182 10.04 -7.21 3.51
CA TYR A 182 10.76 -7.98 4.52
C TYR A 182 12.20 -8.25 4.05
N VAL A 183 12.38 -8.85 2.87
CA VAL A 183 13.68 -9.17 2.31
C VAL A 183 14.57 -7.91 2.17
N CYS A 184 13.99 -6.78 1.77
CA CYS A 184 14.73 -5.52 1.66
C CYS A 184 15.10 -4.88 3.01
N LYS A 185 14.38 -5.16 4.09
CA LYS A 185 14.64 -4.58 5.42
C LYS A 185 15.45 -5.50 6.34
N SER A 186 15.37 -6.80 6.12
CA SER A 186 16.05 -7.79 6.95
C SER A 186 17.58 -7.73 6.80
N ARG A 187 18.30 -7.94 7.91
CA ARG A 187 19.76 -8.15 7.89
C ARG A 187 20.11 -9.53 7.33
N SER A 188 19.22 -10.51 7.50
CA SER A 188 19.36 -11.86 6.99
C SER A 188 18.07 -12.24 6.27
N PRO A 189 17.92 -11.87 4.98
CA PRO A 189 16.69 -12.05 4.23
C PRO A 189 16.38 -13.52 3.92
N TRP A 190 17.30 -14.45 4.22
CA TRP A 190 17.11 -15.86 3.94
C TRP A 190 16.16 -16.51 4.95
N VAL A 191 14.99 -16.93 4.49
CA VAL A 191 13.96 -17.61 5.28
C VAL A 191 13.80 -19.10 4.92
N GLY A 192 14.57 -19.60 3.95
CA GLY A 192 14.60 -21.02 3.58
C GLY A 192 13.26 -21.57 3.09
N ASN A 193 12.99 -22.82 3.44
CA ASN A 193 11.80 -23.58 3.05
C ASN A 193 10.64 -23.45 4.04
N GLN A 194 10.42 -22.27 4.58
CA GLN A 194 9.26 -22.06 5.47
C GLN A 194 7.96 -22.16 4.67
N ALA A 195 6.91 -22.67 5.30
CA ALA A 195 5.61 -22.92 4.66
C ALA A 195 5.06 -21.71 3.88
N PHE A 196 5.16 -20.51 4.46
CA PHE A 196 4.75 -19.28 3.79
C PHE A 196 5.50 -19.04 2.47
N VAL A 197 6.82 -19.26 2.46
CA VAL A 197 7.65 -19.02 1.25
C VAL A 197 7.40 -20.10 0.20
N CYS A 198 7.14 -21.33 0.63
CA CYS A 198 6.77 -22.42 -0.29
C CYS A 198 5.43 -22.13 -0.97
N ASP A 199 4.41 -21.75 -0.19
CA ASP A 199 3.09 -21.36 -0.68
C ASP A 199 3.18 -20.14 -1.62
N LEU A 200 3.94 -19.11 -1.21
CA LEU A 200 4.17 -17.92 -2.05
C LEU A 200 4.76 -18.28 -3.41
N ARG A 201 5.72 -19.21 -3.47
CA ARG A 201 6.35 -19.63 -4.73
C ARG A 201 5.43 -20.48 -5.59
N GLU A 202 4.69 -21.39 -4.98
CA GLU A 202 3.71 -22.21 -5.68
C GLU A 202 2.66 -21.34 -6.34
N SER A 203 2.07 -20.42 -5.57
CA SER A 203 1.10 -19.45 -6.08
C SER A 203 1.71 -18.53 -7.15
N ALA A 204 2.95 -18.05 -6.95
CA ALA A 204 3.66 -17.25 -7.95
C ALA A 204 3.99 -18.04 -9.24
N GLY A 205 4.13 -19.35 -9.14
CA GLY A 205 4.28 -20.25 -10.30
C GLY A 205 2.97 -20.37 -11.09
N ARG A 206 1.84 -20.53 -10.40
CA ARG A 206 0.50 -20.62 -11.02
C ARG A 206 0.09 -19.33 -11.74
N PHE A 207 0.38 -18.17 -11.16
CA PHE A 207 0.03 -16.85 -11.69
C PHE A 207 1.22 -16.10 -12.29
N ARG A 208 2.18 -16.85 -12.89
CA ARG A 208 3.46 -16.28 -13.34
C ARG A 208 3.31 -15.21 -14.40
N ASP A 209 2.44 -15.42 -15.35
CA ASP A 209 2.28 -14.53 -16.50
C ASP A 209 1.53 -13.26 -16.08
N GLU A 210 0.52 -13.39 -15.26
CA GLU A 210 -0.20 -12.26 -14.66
C GLU A 210 0.74 -11.42 -13.79
N LEU A 211 1.56 -12.04 -12.94
CA LEU A 211 2.51 -11.32 -12.08
C LEU A 211 3.55 -10.52 -12.87
N ARG A 212 3.93 -10.98 -14.08
CA ARG A 212 4.88 -10.25 -14.94
C ARG A 212 4.37 -8.89 -15.39
N ALA A 213 3.07 -8.70 -15.49
CA ALA A 213 2.47 -7.40 -15.79
C ALA A 213 2.67 -6.39 -14.64
N TYR A 214 2.83 -6.88 -13.40
CA TYR A 214 2.86 -6.05 -12.20
C TYR A 214 4.26 -5.89 -11.60
N TYR A 215 5.18 -6.85 -11.80
CA TYR A 215 6.47 -6.86 -11.12
C TYR A 215 7.65 -6.98 -12.08
N SER A 216 8.75 -6.30 -11.74
CA SER A 216 9.98 -6.37 -12.51
C SER A 216 10.58 -7.79 -12.51
N ARG A 217 11.34 -8.11 -13.58
CA ARG A 217 12.07 -9.38 -13.69
C ARG A 217 12.95 -9.67 -12.47
N ALA A 218 13.59 -8.64 -11.89
CA ALA A 218 14.42 -8.79 -10.69
C ALA A 218 13.62 -9.24 -9.47
N ARG A 219 12.36 -8.77 -9.31
CA ARG A 219 11.49 -9.19 -8.21
C ARG A 219 10.96 -10.60 -8.41
N MET A 220 10.61 -10.97 -9.63
CA MET A 220 10.24 -12.34 -9.96
C MET A 220 11.40 -13.31 -9.72
N LEU A 221 12.60 -12.97 -10.15
CA LEU A 221 13.80 -13.75 -9.92
C LEU A 221 14.11 -13.94 -8.41
N LEU A 222 13.87 -12.92 -7.59
CA LEU A 222 14.04 -13.01 -6.15
C LEU A 222 13.15 -14.11 -5.54
N LEU A 223 11.91 -14.25 -5.98
CA LEU A 223 10.98 -15.30 -5.51
C LEU A 223 11.48 -16.70 -5.90
N GLU A 224 12.13 -16.85 -7.05
CA GLU A 224 12.66 -18.11 -7.54
C GLU A 224 13.97 -18.50 -6.85
N LEU A 225 14.91 -17.58 -6.72
CA LEU A 225 16.26 -17.83 -6.22
C LEU A 225 16.33 -18.04 -4.71
N ASP A 226 15.42 -17.45 -3.96
CA ASP A 226 15.41 -17.55 -2.49
C ASP A 226 15.21 -19.01 -1.99
N ARG A 227 14.77 -19.94 -2.84
CA ARG A 227 14.65 -21.37 -2.49
C ARG A 227 16.02 -22.09 -2.35
N TYR A 228 17.06 -21.54 -2.94
CA TYR A 228 18.38 -22.20 -2.98
C TYR A 228 19.34 -21.52 -2.00
N ARG A 229 19.74 -22.25 -0.94
CA ARG A 229 20.68 -21.73 0.06
C ARG A 229 22.00 -21.28 -0.58
N ALA A 230 22.46 -21.98 -1.62
CA ALA A 230 23.65 -21.63 -2.39
C ALA A 230 23.52 -20.27 -3.14
N MET A 231 22.30 -19.83 -3.40
CA MET A 231 22.02 -18.56 -4.09
C MET A 231 21.91 -17.35 -3.14
N ARG A 232 22.13 -17.56 -1.84
CA ARG A 232 22.08 -16.49 -0.83
C ARG A 232 22.89 -15.24 -1.20
N PRO A 233 24.13 -15.33 -1.73
CA PRO A 233 24.87 -14.14 -2.15
C PRO A 233 24.17 -13.36 -3.25
N VAL A 234 23.53 -14.05 -4.19
CA VAL A 234 22.77 -13.43 -5.29
C VAL A 234 21.51 -12.75 -4.76
N VAL A 235 20.78 -13.39 -3.85
CA VAL A 235 19.59 -12.79 -3.18
C VAL A 235 20.00 -11.52 -2.42
N VAL A 236 21.11 -11.56 -1.67
CA VAL A 236 21.64 -10.40 -0.95
C VAL A 236 22.01 -9.28 -1.92
N MET A 237 22.67 -9.59 -3.02
CA MET A 237 23.05 -8.61 -4.05
C MET A 237 21.81 -7.97 -4.70
N LEU A 238 20.82 -8.76 -5.08
CA LEU A 238 19.55 -8.27 -5.66
C LEU A 238 18.78 -7.39 -4.68
N THR A 239 18.72 -7.78 -3.40
CA THR A 239 18.05 -6.99 -2.36
C THR A 239 18.79 -5.68 -2.08
N THR A 240 20.10 -5.69 -2.11
CA THR A 240 20.94 -4.49 -1.98
C THR A 240 20.72 -3.55 -3.17
N GLY A 241 20.66 -4.08 -4.39
CA GLY A 241 20.34 -3.32 -5.60
C GLY A 241 18.93 -2.71 -5.56
N LEU A 242 17.94 -3.42 -5.06
CA LEU A 242 16.58 -2.90 -4.85
C LEU A 242 16.55 -1.79 -3.79
N ARG A 243 17.33 -1.91 -2.71
CA ARG A 243 17.49 -0.85 -1.70
C ARG A 243 18.13 0.41 -2.29
N TRP A 244 19.15 0.25 -3.11
CA TRP A 244 19.83 1.35 -3.79
C TRP A 244 18.89 2.09 -4.73
N ARG A 245 18.12 1.38 -5.56
CA ARG A 245 17.12 1.99 -6.45
C ARG A 245 16.04 2.78 -5.70
N THR A 246 15.55 2.24 -4.58
CA THR A 246 14.58 2.96 -3.73
C THR A 246 15.20 4.18 -3.05
N SER A 247 16.46 4.10 -2.65
CA SER A 247 17.23 5.23 -2.08
C SER A 247 17.52 6.31 -3.14
N LEU A 248 17.92 5.91 -4.36
CA LEU A 248 18.16 6.84 -5.46
C LEU A 248 16.90 7.57 -5.91
N ARG A 249 15.78 6.86 -6.07
CA ARG A 249 14.47 7.49 -6.37
C ARG A 249 14.07 8.50 -5.31
N ARG A 250 14.35 8.21 -4.03
CA ARG A 250 14.13 9.16 -2.92
C ARG A 250 15.09 10.36 -2.95
N ARG A 251 16.27 10.23 -3.55
CA ARG A 251 17.25 11.33 -3.70
C ARG A 251 17.00 12.17 -4.96
N LEU A 252 16.48 11.57 -6.03
CA LEU A 252 16.14 12.27 -7.28
C LEU A 252 14.76 12.96 -7.21
N ALA A 253 13.95 12.62 -6.22
CA ALA A 253 12.69 13.32 -5.89
C ALA A 253 12.90 14.50 -4.91
N ARG A 254 14.14 14.86 -4.66
CA ARG A 254 14.60 16.08 -3.95
C ARG A 254 14.99 17.14 -4.97
#